data_71127665afbc28ff23c12446bbac309b
#
_entry.id   71127665afbc28ff23c12446bbac309b
#
_cell.length_a   1.000
_cell.length_b   1.000
_cell.length_c   1.000
_cell.angle_alpha   90.00
_cell.angle_beta   90.00
_cell.angle_gamma   90.00
#
_symmetry.space_group_name_H-M   'P 1'
#
loop_
_entity.id
_entity.type
_entity.pdbx_description
1 polymer ?
#
loop_
_entity_poly.entity_id
_entity_poly.type
_entity_poly.pdbx_seq_one_letter_code
_entity_poly.pdbx_strand_id
1 'polypeptide(L)'
;MTGVKSNIITSVKITSEFDNDSPELKALVNETAKNFEMEEVSADKAYLSKDNLELIEDKGAIPYIPFKSNNQANKNGMVWKKMYHYFMLNNEEFLQHYHKRSNAESSVQMIKSKFGDSVRSKDWTGQVNEVLCKIIC
;
A
#
# COMPACT_ATOMS: atom_id res chain seq x y z
N MET A 1 0.69 -1.97 -5.73
CA MET A 1 -0.34 -0.93 -5.52
C MET A 1 -1.42 -1.08 -6.57
N THR A 2 -2.63 -0.61 -6.28
CA THR A 2 -3.78 -0.70 -7.20
C THR A 2 -4.54 0.61 -7.19
N GLY A 3 -4.91 1.11 -8.37
CA GLY A 3 -5.74 2.29 -8.51
C GLY A 3 -7.19 2.02 -8.10
N VAL A 4 -7.72 2.83 -7.19
CA VAL A 4 -9.06 2.63 -6.59
C VAL A 4 -10.19 2.75 -7.62
N LYS A 5 -10.08 3.68 -8.56
CA LYS A 5 -11.11 3.94 -9.58
C LYS A 5 -11.05 2.97 -10.76
N SER A 6 -9.85 2.47 -11.09
CA SER A 6 -9.62 1.70 -12.32
C SER A 6 -9.35 0.21 -12.07
N ASN A 7 -9.06 -0.18 -10.84
CA ASN A 7 -8.53 -1.50 -10.46
C ASN A 7 -7.23 -1.90 -11.21
N ILE A 8 -6.57 -0.93 -11.85
CA ILE A 8 -5.29 -1.15 -12.52
C ILE A 8 -4.21 -1.32 -11.46
N ILE A 9 -3.40 -2.35 -11.60
CA ILE A 9 -2.22 -2.56 -10.75
C ILE A 9 -1.12 -1.62 -11.26
N THR A 10 -0.78 -0.61 -10.45
CA THR A 10 0.16 0.46 -10.81
C THR A 10 1.61 0.11 -10.52
N SER A 11 1.83 -0.68 -9.50
CA SER A 11 3.15 -1.21 -9.15
C SER A 11 3.04 -2.51 -8.36
N VAL A 12 4.04 -3.37 -8.54
CA VAL A 12 4.14 -4.67 -7.86
C VAL A 12 5.57 -4.87 -7.40
N LYS A 13 5.71 -5.43 -6.20
CA LYS A 13 6.97 -5.95 -5.70
C LYS A 13 6.73 -7.33 -5.10
N ILE A 14 7.55 -8.29 -5.48
CA ILE A 14 7.51 -9.66 -4.95
C ILE A 14 8.68 -9.78 -3.99
N THR A 15 8.39 -10.11 -2.75
CA THR A 15 9.33 -10.26 -1.65
C THR A 15 9.29 -11.70 -1.12
N SER A 16 10.32 -12.10 -0.40
CA SER A 16 10.30 -13.36 0.34
C SER A 16 9.40 -13.23 1.58
N GLU A 17 8.95 -14.35 2.13
CA GLU A 17 8.12 -14.37 3.35
C GLU A 17 8.81 -13.82 4.60
N PHE A 18 10.14 -13.64 4.55
CA PHE A 18 10.95 -13.14 5.67
C PHE A 18 11.22 -11.64 5.59
N ASP A 19 10.83 -10.97 4.50
CA ASP A 19 11.07 -9.55 4.32
C ASP A 19 10.04 -8.69 5.09
N ASN A 20 10.50 -7.57 5.65
CA ASN A 20 9.61 -6.60 6.28
C ASN A 20 8.85 -5.79 5.23
N ASP A 21 7.52 -5.76 5.32
CA ASP A 21 6.66 -5.06 4.36
C ASP A 21 6.80 -3.54 4.38
N SER A 22 7.09 -2.96 5.54
CA SER A 22 7.07 -1.49 5.71
C SER A 22 8.07 -0.73 4.81
N PRO A 23 9.32 -1.18 4.60
CA PRO A 23 10.25 -0.54 3.65
C PRO A 23 9.80 -0.66 2.19
N GLU A 24 9.02 -1.70 1.86
CA GLU A 24 8.59 -1.99 0.50
C GLU A 24 7.59 -0.98 -0.05
N LEU A 25 6.83 -0.33 0.83
CA LEU A 25 5.90 0.73 0.44
C LEU A 25 6.62 1.86 -0.30
N LYS A 26 7.84 2.20 0.11
CA LYS A 26 8.63 3.26 -0.53
C LYS A 26 8.90 2.96 -2.01
N ALA A 27 9.27 1.72 -2.32
CA ALA A 27 9.52 1.29 -3.70
C ALA A 27 8.23 1.36 -4.54
N LEU A 28 7.11 0.88 -3.99
CA LEU A 28 5.81 0.87 -4.66
C LEU A 28 5.28 2.27 -4.92
N VAL A 29 5.37 3.18 -3.94
CA VAL A 29 4.96 4.58 -4.07
C VAL A 29 5.80 5.31 -5.12
N ASN A 30 7.12 5.15 -5.07
CA ASN A 30 8.02 5.79 -6.04
C ASN A 30 7.79 5.27 -7.46
N GLU A 31 7.56 3.97 -7.64
CA GLU A 31 7.29 3.39 -8.95
C GLU A 31 5.95 3.86 -9.51
N THR A 32 4.91 3.91 -8.68
CA THR A 32 3.61 4.43 -9.07
C THR A 32 3.70 5.91 -9.46
N ALA A 33 4.42 6.73 -8.69
CA ALA A 33 4.56 8.16 -8.93
C ALA A 33 5.30 8.52 -10.24
N LYS A 34 6.00 7.58 -10.88
CA LYS A 34 6.62 7.81 -12.20
C LYS A 34 5.60 7.96 -13.32
N ASN A 35 4.46 7.28 -13.20
CA ASN A 35 3.48 7.16 -14.28
C ASN A 35 2.09 7.70 -13.92
N PHE A 36 1.82 7.93 -12.64
CA PHE A 36 0.50 8.32 -12.14
C PHE A 36 0.61 9.42 -11.09
N GLU A 37 -0.27 10.41 -11.18
CA GLU A 37 -0.52 11.34 -10.08
C GLU A 37 -1.38 10.66 -9.03
N MET A 38 -0.99 10.80 -7.77
CA MET A 38 -1.69 10.19 -6.65
C MET A 38 -2.30 11.29 -5.78
N GLU A 39 -3.61 11.24 -5.59
CA GLU A 39 -4.33 12.14 -4.67
C GLU A 39 -4.27 11.61 -3.23
N GLU A 40 -4.38 10.31 -3.06
CA GLU A 40 -4.38 9.64 -1.77
C GLU A 40 -3.73 8.24 -1.86
N VAL A 41 -3.12 7.80 -0.78
CA VAL A 41 -2.55 6.46 -0.64
C VAL A 41 -3.06 5.83 0.64
N SER A 42 -3.80 4.74 0.52
CA SER A 42 -4.30 3.95 1.65
C SER A 42 -3.47 2.67 1.80
N ALA A 43 -2.99 2.41 3.00
CA ALA A 43 -2.22 1.20 3.31
C ALA A 43 -2.55 0.66 4.71
N ASP A 44 -2.22 -0.60 4.96
CA ASP A 44 -2.43 -1.21 6.27
C ASP A 44 -1.55 -0.53 7.33
N LYS A 45 -2.01 -0.57 8.59
CA LYS A 45 -1.26 -0.03 9.75
C LYS A 45 0.12 -0.67 9.97
N ALA A 46 0.41 -1.81 9.32
CA ALA A 46 1.76 -2.39 9.28
C ALA A 46 2.76 -1.47 8.56
N TYR A 47 2.29 -0.68 7.59
CA TYR A 47 3.10 0.28 6.84
C TYR A 47 3.25 1.64 7.54
N LEU A 48 2.65 1.81 8.74
CA LEU A 48 2.72 3.07 9.46
C LEU A 48 4.14 3.35 9.95
N SER A 49 4.80 4.32 9.34
CA SER A 49 6.08 4.89 9.76
C SER A 49 6.13 6.37 9.40
N LYS A 50 6.98 7.11 10.13
CA LYS A 50 7.23 8.53 9.81
C LYS A 50 7.65 8.70 8.35
N ASP A 51 8.64 7.92 7.94
CA ASP A 51 9.23 8.00 6.60
C ASP A 51 8.22 7.69 5.48
N ASN A 52 7.30 6.75 5.71
CA ASN A 52 6.28 6.41 4.72
C ASN A 52 5.24 7.53 4.58
N LEU A 53 4.83 8.14 5.71
CA LEU A 53 3.90 9.27 5.67
C LEU A 53 4.52 10.48 4.97
N GLU A 54 5.76 10.83 5.31
CA GLU A 54 6.50 11.94 4.69
C GLU A 54 6.71 11.69 3.19
N LEU A 55 7.10 10.49 2.79
CA LEU A 55 7.27 10.14 1.38
C LEU A 55 5.98 10.29 0.57
N ILE A 56 4.84 9.86 1.11
CA ILE A 56 3.55 9.97 0.41
C ILE A 56 3.17 11.45 0.27
N GLU A 57 3.34 12.25 1.32
CA GLU A 57 3.07 13.70 1.25
C GLU A 57 4.02 14.42 0.29
N ASP A 58 5.30 14.05 0.24
CA ASP A 58 6.28 14.58 -0.72
C ASP A 58 5.90 14.29 -2.20
N LYS A 59 5.12 13.23 -2.43
CA LYS A 59 4.55 12.92 -3.77
C LYS A 59 3.22 13.65 -4.05
N GLY A 60 2.79 14.53 -3.15
CA GLY A 60 1.56 15.31 -3.27
C GLY A 60 0.29 14.54 -2.88
N ALA A 61 0.42 13.35 -2.30
CA ALA A 61 -0.70 12.51 -1.90
C ALA A 61 -0.99 12.58 -0.39
N ILE A 62 -2.22 12.31 0.00
CA ILE A 62 -2.61 12.22 1.41
C ILE A 62 -2.47 10.76 1.88
N PRO A 63 -1.69 10.48 2.96
CA PRO A 63 -1.52 9.14 3.46
C PRO A 63 -2.64 8.72 4.42
N TYR A 64 -3.46 7.76 4.05
CA TYR A 64 -4.48 7.16 4.90
C TYR A 64 -4.00 5.82 5.47
N ILE A 65 -3.14 5.88 6.49
CA ILE A 65 -2.58 4.71 7.20
C ILE A 65 -3.02 4.81 8.67
N PRO A 66 -3.81 3.85 9.18
CA PRO A 66 -4.36 3.92 10.53
C PRO A 66 -3.28 3.86 11.61
N PHE A 67 -3.49 4.62 12.67
CA PHE A 67 -2.61 4.64 13.82
C PHE A 67 -2.91 3.50 14.81
N LYS A 68 -1.87 3.02 15.48
CA LYS A 68 -2.02 2.05 16.56
C LYS A 68 -2.40 2.76 17.85
N SER A 69 -3.08 2.07 18.77
CA SER A 69 -3.53 2.64 20.05
C SER A 69 -2.42 3.22 20.94
N ASN A 70 -1.19 2.71 20.77
CA ASN A 70 -0.01 3.16 21.52
C ASN A 70 0.76 4.30 20.83
N ASN A 71 0.29 4.80 19.69
CA ASN A 71 0.92 5.92 19.01
C ASN A 71 0.60 7.26 19.71
N GLN A 72 1.52 8.21 19.59
CA GLN A 72 1.40 9.56 20.16
C GLN A 72 1.65 10.63 19.09
N ALA A 73 0.94 11.76 19.19
CA ALA A 73 1.00 12.85 18.21
C ALA A 73 2.39 13.49 18.08
N ASN A 74 3.14 13.59 19.18
CA ASN A 74 4.30 14.49 19.25
C ASN A 74 5.66 13.84 18.96
N LYS A 75 5.71 12.56 18.58
CA LYS A 75 6.99 11.84 18.46
C LYS A 75 7.66 11.90 17.09
N ASN A 76 6.94 12.16 15.99
CA ASN A 76 7.41 11.78 14.66
C ASN A 76 7.22 12.82 13.54
N GLY A 77 7.34 14.11 13.83
CA GLY A 77 7.32 15.14 12.79
C GLY A 77 5.93 15.72 12.45
N MET A 78 5.90 16.65 11.49
CA MET A 78 4.72 17.46 11.20
C MET A 78 3.62 16.65 10.49
N VAL A 79 3.97 15.86 9.49
CA VAL A 79 3.03 15.02 8.73
C VAL A 79 2.37 13.99 9.65
N TRP A 80 3.17 13.35 10.50
CA TRP A 80 2.67 12.43 11.51
C TRP A 80 1.65 13.09 12.43
N LYS A 81 1.99 14.26 12.96
CA LYS A 81 1.11 15.02 13.86
C LYS A 81 -0.22 15.39 13.19
N LYS A 82 -0.14 15.91 11.95
CA LYS A 82 -1.31 16.27 11.14
C LYS A 82 -2.24 15.07 10.92
N MET A 83 -1.70 13.95 10.45
CA MET A 83 -2.46 12.75 10.16
C MET A 83 -2.98 12.06 11.42
N TYR A 84 -2.22 12.09 12.53
CA TYR A 84 -2.67 11.58 13.81
C TYR A 84 -3.90 12.36 14.33
N HIS A 85 -3.87 13.68 14.31
CA HIS A 85 -5.01 14.50 14.72
C HIS A 85 -6.21 14.29 13.80
N TYR A 86 -5.99 14.18 12.50
CA TYR A 86 -7.05 13.88 11.55
C TYR A 86 -7.69 12.52 11.83
N PHE A 87 -6.89 11.48 12.07
CA PHE A 87 -7.37 10.16 12.44
C PHE A 87 -8.17 10.17 13.76
N MET A 88 -7.75 10.96 14.75
CA MET A 88 -8.41 10.99 16.05
C MET A 88 -9.70 11.85 16.08
N LEU A 89 -9.72 12.94 15.34
CA LEU A 89 -10.84 13.91 15.37
C LEU A 89 -11.88 13.62 14.30
N ASN A 90 -11.48 13.14 13.13
CA ASN A 90 -12.33 12.87 11.97
C ASN A 90 -12.25 11.39 11.57
N ASN A 91 -12.39 10.51 12.55
CA ASN A 91 -12.15 9.07 12.35
C ASN A 91 -13.05 8.46 11.27
N GLU A 92 -14.32 8.82 11.23
CA GLU A 92 -15.27 8.27 10.24
C GLU A 92 -14.85 8.64 8.81
N GLU A 93 -14.50 9.89 8.56
CA GLU A 93 -14.04 10.37 7.26
C GLU A 93 -12.71 9.72 6.89
N PHE A 94 -11.77 9.67 7.83
CA PHE A 94 -10.49 8.99 7.63
C PHE A 94 -10.68 7.52 7.22
N LEU A 95 -11.58 6.81 7.90
CA LEU A 95 -11.86 5.40 7.61
C LEU A 95 -12.55 5.19 6.27
N GLN A 96 -13.40 6.12 5.80
CA GLN A 96 -13.96 6.05 4.45
C GLN A 96 -12.87 6.04 3.38
N HIS A 97 -11.86 6.90 3.51
CA HIS A 97 -10.69 6.89 2.62
C HIS A 97 -9.84 5.65 2.79
N TYR A 98 -9.57 5.24 4.03
CA TYR A 98 -8.78 4.05 4.31
C TYR A 98 -9.40 2.77 3.74
N HIS A 99 -10.72 2.61 3.82
CA HIS A 99 -11.41 1.42 3.33
C HIS A 99 -11.34 1.23 1.81
N LYS A 100 -10.99 2.27 1.05
CA LYS A 100 -10.73 2.14 -0.39
C LYS A 100 -9.59 1.17 -0.70
N ARG A 101 -8.71 0.86 0.26
CA ARG A 101 -7.68 -0.17 0.11
C ARG A 101 -8.23 -1.57 -0.20
N SER A 102 -9.50 -1.85 0.14
CA SER A 102 -10.16 -3.12 -0.16
C SER A 102 -10.16 -3.45 -1.66
N ASN A 103 -10.04 -2.46 -2.53
CA ASN A 103 -9.89 -2.68 -3.96
C ASN A 103 -8.60 -3.41 -4.33
N ALA A 104 -7.51 -3.20 -3.58
CA ALA A 104 -6.28 -3.97 -3.77
C ALA A 104 -6.48 -5.44 -3.38
N GLU A 105 -7.19 -5.70 -2.29
CA GLU A 105 -7.54 -7.06 -1.87
C GLU A 105 -8.42 -7.75 -2.91
N SER A 106 -9.43 -7.04 -3.44
CA SER A 106 -10.31 -7.55 -4.50
C SER A 106 -9.52 -7.87 -5.78
N SER A 107 -8.56 -7.04 -6.17
CA SER A 107 -7.70 -7.28 -7.34
C SER A 107 -6.84 -8.53 -7.15
N VAL A 108 -6.24 -8.72 -5.98
CA VAL A 108 -5.49 -9.94 -5.65
C VAL A 108 -6.40 -11.17 -5.64
N GLN A 109 -7.61 -11.05 -5.09
CA GLN A 109 -8.58 -12.13 -5.07
C GLN A 109 -9.03 -12.54 -6.49
N MET A 110 -9.21 -11.60 -7.39
CA MET A 110 -9.51 -11.90 -8.81
C MET A 110 -8.37 -12.69 -9.47
N ILE A 111 -7.12 -12.31 -9.25
CA ILE A 111 -5.95 -13.03 -9.78
C ILE A 111 -5.94 -14.47 -9.25
N LYS A 112 -6.10 -14.64 -7.93
CA LYS A 112 -6.14 -15.96 -7.29
C LYS A 112 -7.30 -16.82 -7.80
N SER A 113 -8.47 -16.24 -7.98
CA SER A 113 -9.65 -16.94 -8.52
C SER A 113 -9.44 -17.41 -9.95
N LYS A 114 -8.78 -16.59 -10.79
CA LYS A 114 -8.57 -16.90 -12.21
C LYS A 114 -7.41 -17.88 -12.43
N PHE A 115 -6.32 -17.75 -11.71
CA PHE A 115 -5.06 -18.46 -11.96
C PHE A 115 -4.64 -19.43 -10.85
N GLY A 116 -5.43 -19.52 -9.77
CA GLY A 116 -5.09 -20.25 -8.55
C GLY A 116 -4.17 -19.48 -7.63
N ASP A 117 -4.11 -19.91 -6.39
CA ASP A 117 -3.29 -19.30 -5.32
C ASP A 117 -1.90 -19.92 -5.16
N SER A 118 -1.63 -21.00 -5.87
CA SER A 118 -0.35 -21.72 -5.82
C SER A 118 0.57 -21.36 -6.98
N VAL A 119 1.88 -21.38 -6.72
CA VAL A 119 2.94 -21.22 -7.71
C VAL A 119 3.53 -22.60 -7.99
N ARG A 120 3.68 -22.95 -9.26
CA ARG A 120 4.16 -24.28 -9.68
C ARG A 120 5.67 -24.36 -9.79
N SER A 121 6.33 -23.24 -10.06
CA SER A 121 7.79 -23.16 -10.20
C SER A 121 8.47 -23.45 -8.87
N LYS A 122 9.61 -24.16 -8.92
CA LYS A 122 10.36 -24.56 -7.73
C LYS A 122 11.49 -23.58 -7.39
N ASP A 123 12.07 -22.94 -8.37
CA ASP A 123 13.12 -21.94 -8.18
C ASP A 123 12.55 -20.53 -8.02
N TRP A 124 13.25 -19.67 -7.31
CA TRP A 124 12.79 -18.31 -6.99
C TRP A 124 12.50 -17.47 -8.24
N THR A 125 13.40 -17.51 -9.23
CA THR A 125 13.23 -16.73 -10.48
C THR A 125 11.99 -17.18 -11.23
N GLY A 126 11.75 -18.49 -11.33
CA GLY A 126 10.55 -19.04 -11.93
C GLY A 126 9.28 -18.67 -11.18
N GLN A 127 9.29 -18.66 -9.84
CA GLN A 127 8.16 -18.22 -9.01
C GLN A 127 7.83 -16.75 -9.27
N VAL A 128 8.83 -15.86 -9.26
CA VAL A 128 8.65 -14.43 -9.55
C VAL A 128 8.06 -14.24 -10.94
N ASN A 129 8.60 -14.89 -11.96
CA ASN A 129 8.09 -14.78 -13.32
C ASN A 129 6.65 -15.29 -13.46
N GLU A 130 6.33 -16.42 -12.82
CA GLU A 130 4.98 -16.96 -12.83
C GLU A 130 3.97 -15.99 -12.20
N VAL A 131 4.29 -15.37 -11.07
CA VAL A 131 3.43 -14.39 -10.42
C VAL A 131 3.28 -13.14 -11.29
N LEU A 132 4.36 -12.63 -11.86
CA LEU A 132 4.30 -11.48 -12.78
C LEU A 132 3.43 -11.77 -14.00
N CYS A 133 3.55 -12.95 -14.61
CA CYS A 133 2.67 -13.35 -15.71
C CYS A 133 1.20 -13.37 -15.31
N LYS A 134 0.88 -13.90 -14.12
CA LYS A 134 -0.50 -13.89 -13.60
C LYS A 134 -1.07 -12.49 -13.40
N ILE A 135 -0.20 -11.52 -13.07
CA ILE A 135 -0.60 -10.12 -12.86
C ILE A 135 -0.83 -9.38 -14.17
N ILE A 136 -0.04 -9.70 -15.21
CA ILE A 136 -0.12 -9.04 -16.52
C ILE A 136 -1.32 -9.56 -17.36
N CYS A 137 -1.74 -10.80 -17.14
CA CYS A 137 -2.87 -11.40 -17.84
C CYS A 137 -4.23 -11.03 -17.25
#